data_6ecfd1255077881813a5801a6018a857
#
_entry.id   6ecfd1255077881813a5801a6018a857
#
_cell.length_a   1.000
_cell.length_b   1.000
_cell.length_c   1.000
_cell.angle_alpha   90.00
_cell.angle_beta   90.00
_cell.angle_gamma   90.00
#
_symmetry.space_group_name_H-M   'P 1'
#
loop_
_entity.id
_entity.type
_entity.pdbx_description
1 polymer ?
#
loop_
_entity_poly.entity_id
_entity_poly.type
_entity_poly.pdbx_seq_one_letter_code
_entity_poly.pdbx_strand_id
1 'polypeptide(L)'
;MILAGDVGGTKTRLALFDWKNERVEAQTEQVYISTDYKSFEDILSEFLNPPQPEAVEPVQGEDEALPEAQPNEPLKIDAACIGVAGPVIENRGQTTNLPWLLDGDALAKRFEIPTVRLLNDLEATAHGLLELKPAETTVLNAGTAPSHKRPIALIAAGTGLGEAILYWDGMEYRPMPSEGGHTDFAPNSDLEIDLLRHLRASYLHVSWERVLSGPGLHAIYEFLRDTKRNEPTWMAERIQVEDPAAVIAEVGLKKQADIGVQALDLFASIYGAEAGNLALKSMALSGVYLGGGIAPKLLVKLQDGSFMRAFTNKGRYKKLMSSIPVRVIVNDRAALIGAAAVAAKLAK
;
A
#
# COMPACT_ATOMS: atom_id res chain seq x y z
N MET A 1 -21.70 12.20 8.85
CA MET A 1 -20.75 11.71 7.82
C MET A 1 -19.44 11.29 8.46
N ILE A 2 -18.61 10.51 7.78
CA ILE A 2 -17.26 10.17 8.24
C ILE A 2 -16.22 10.65 7.25
N LEU A 3 -15.04 10.99 7.74
CA LEU A 3 -13.88 11.38 6.96
C LEU A 3 -12.86 10.24 6.98
N ALA A 4 -12.36 9.88 5.81
CA ALA A 4 -11.23 8.98 5.66
C ALA A 4 -10.09 9.64 4.90
N GLY A 5 -8.85 9.30 5.28
CA GLY A 5 -7.66 9.79 4.62
C GLY A 5 -6.61 8.69 4.42
N ASP A 6 -5.83 8.86 3.36
CA ASP A 6 -4.62 8.06 3.07
C ASP A 6 -3.49 9.04 2.74
N VAL A 7 -2.55 9.20 3.69
CA VAL A 7 -1.47 10.18 3.65
C VAL A 7 -0.17 9.48 3.25
N GLY A 8 0.17 9.59 1.98
CA GLY A 8 1.44 9.12 1.44
C GLY A 8 2.46 10.25 1.22
N GLY A 9 3.72 9.89 1.03
CA GLY A 9 4.81 10.86 0.81
C GLY A 9 4.68 11.70 -0.47
N THR A 10 3.96 11.21 -1.48
CA THR A 10 3.77 11.89 -2.76
C THR A 10 2.35 12.41 -2.92
N LYS A 11 1.36 11.65 -2.47
CA LYS A 11 -0.06 11.94 -2.63
C LYS A 11 -0.78 11.73 -1.32
N THR A 12 -1.70 12.64 -1.01
CA THR A 12 -2.68 12.52 0.06
C THR A 12 -4.06 12.40 -0.55
N ARG A 13 -4.81 11.39 -0.17
CA ARG A 13 -6.19 11.16 -0.63
C ARG A 13 -7.14 11.35 0.54
N LEU A 14 -8.15 12.19 0.38
CA LEU A 14 -9.20 12.41 1.37
C LEU A 14 -10.56 12.09 0.75
N ALA A 15 -11.45 11.53 1.55
CA ALA A 15 -12.82 11.29 1.12
C ALA A 15 -13.81 11.42 2.28
N LEU A 16 -15.00 11.91 1.96
CA LEU A 16 -16.17 11.90 2.81
C LEU A 16 -17.06 10.74 2.42
N PHE A 17 -17.55 10.04 3.42
CA PHE A 17 -18.47 8.92 3.23
C PHE A 17 -19.75 9.13 4.03
N ASP A 18 -20.87 8.75 3.42
CA ASP A 18 -22.10 8.49 4.16
C ASP A 18 -22.04 7.05 4.69
N TRP A 19 -22.40 6.86 5.96
CA TRP A 19 -22.37 5.55 6.62
C TRP A 19 -23.76 5.19 7.18
N LYS A 20 -24.69 4.93 6.31
CA LYS A 20 -26.02 4.47 6.69
C LYS A 20 -26.15 2.98 6.44
N ASN A 21 -26.80 2.27 7.36
CA ASN A 21 -27.12 0.83 7.22
C ASN A 21 -25.88 -0.07 6.98
N GLU A 22 -24.78 0.19 7.72
CA GLU A 22 -23.51 -0.58 7.64
C GLU A 22 -22.81 -0.53 6.27
N ARG A 23 -23.23 0.35 5.38
CA ARG A 23 -22.55 0.61 4.11
C ARG A 23 -21.86 1.96 4.14
N VAL A 24 -20.65 1.97 3.63
CA VAL A 24 -19.82 3.17 3.49
C VAL A 24 -19.81 3.55 2.01
N GLU A 25 -20.46 4.65 1.66
CA GLU A 25 -20.54 5.14 0.27
C GLU A 25 -19.81 6.48 0.17
N ALA A 26 -18.81 6.54 -0.73
CA ALA A 26 -18.06 7.76 -0.97
C ALA A 26 -18.95 8.82 -1.60
N GLN A 27 -19.03 10.01 -0.97
CA GLN A 27 -19.75 11.17 -1.47
C GLN A 27 -18.79 12.12 -2.22
N THR A 28 -17.61 12.33 -1.67
CA THR A 28 -16.61 13.22 -2.22
C THR A 28 -15.24 12.58 -2.01
N GLU A 29 -14.39 12.62 -3.03
CA GLU A 29 -13.00 12.18 -2.94
C GLU A 29 -12.11 13.15 -3.70
N GLN A 30 -10.99 13.53 -3.10
CA GLN A 30 -9.98 14.37 -3.71
C GLN A 30 -8.58 13.82 -3.44
N VAL A 31 -7.69 14.06 -4.40
CA VAL A 31 -6.29 13.66 -4.34
C VAL A 31 -5.42 14.90 -4.44
N TYR A 32 -4.55 15.09 -3.48
CA TYR A 32 -3.62 16.19 -3.36
C TYR A 32 -2.19 15.71 -3.60
N ILE A 33 -1.36 16.55 -4.20
CA ILE A 33 0.09 16.33 -4.26
C ILE A 33 0.66 16.79 -2.91
N SER A 34 1.10 15.84 -2.09
CA SER A 34 1.50 16.10 -0.70
C SER A 34 2.61 17.15 -0.59
N THR A 35 3.55 17.17 -1.54
CA THR A 35 4.69 18.10 -1.55
C THR A 35 4.32 19.56 -1.81
N ASP A 36 3.11 19.84 -2.31
CA ASP A 36 2.64 21.19 -2.60
C ASP A 36 2.13 21.91 -1.32
N TYR A 37 2.01 21.16 -0.22
CA TYR A 37 1.46 21.67 1.04
C TYR A 37 2.51 21.62 2.17
N LYS A 38 2.43 22.57 3.09
CA LYS A 38 3.34 22.65 4.24
C LYS A 38 2.98 21.66 5.34
N SER A 39 1.68 21.34 5.48
CA SER A 39 1.16 20.45 6.51
C SER A 39 -0.06 19.67 6.01
N PHE A 40 -0.39 18.59 6.70
CA PHE A 40 -1.63 17.85 6.44
C PHE A 40 -2.87 18.69 6.77
N GLU A 41 -2.77 19.56 7.78
CA GLU A 41 -3.84 20.47 8.20
C GLU A 41 -4.23 21.45 7.08
N ASP A 42 -3.28 21.87 6.24
CA ASP A 42 -3.55 22.75 5.11
C ASP A 42 -4.42 22.02 4.07
N ILE A 43 -4.06 20.78 3.74
CA ILE A 43 -4.86 19.91 2.84
C ILE A 43 -6.26 19.69 3.42
N LEU A 44 -6.35 19.34 4.71
CA LEU A 44 -7.63 19.05 5.33
C LEU A 44 -8.51 20.30 5.40
N SER A 45 -7.92 21.47 5.65
CA SER A 45 -8.65 22.75 5.64
C SER A 45 -9.22 23.07 4.26
N GLU A 46 -8.44 22.85 3.17
CA GLU A 46 -8.88 23.02 1.80
C GLU A 46 -9.98 22.02 1.41
N PHE A 47 -9.79 20.75 1.81
CA PHE A 47 -10.79 19.70 1.52
C PHE A 47 -12.14 19.97 2.16
N LEU A 48 -12.15 20.46 3.41
CA LEU A 48 -13.39 20.75 4.15
C LEU A 48 -14.02 22.09 3.76
N ASN A 49 -13.21 23.03 3.25
CA ASN A 49 -13.67 24.35 2.81
C ASN A 49 -13.12 24.62 1.38
N PRO A 50 -13.62 23.90 0.38
CA PRO A 50 -13.13 24.09 -0.98
C PRO A 50 -13.36 25.55 -1.42
N PRO A 51 -12.38 26.17 -2.14
CA PRO A 51 -12.54 27.50 -2.67
C PRO A 51 -13.80 27.53 -3.54
N GLN A 52 -14.66 28.53 -3.30
CA GLN A 52 -15.85 28.70 -4.15
C GLN A 52 -15.36 29.03 -5.57
N PRO A 53 -15.99 28.45 -6.61
CA PRO A 53 -15.67 28.86 -7.98
C PRO A 53 -15.86 30.36 -8.07
N GLU A 54 -14.85 31.07 -8.63
CA GLU A 54 -14.98 32.51 -8.91
C GLU A 54 -16.29 32.73 -9.66
N ALA A 55 -17.13 33.63 -9.11
CA ALA A 55 -18.37 33.98 -9.76
C ALA A 55 -18.03 34.49 -11.15
N VAL A 56 -18.40 33.75 -12.20
CA VAL A 56 -18.32 34.22 -13.58
C VAL A 56 -19.21 35.43 -13.63
N GLU A 57 -18.62 36.63 -13.94
CA GLU A 57 -19.40 37.84 -14.10
C GLU A 57 -20.54 37.54 -15.07
N PRO A 58 -21.79 37.86 -14.73
CA PRO A 58 -22.91 37.58 -15.62
C PRO A 58 -22.73 38.36 -16.93
N VAL A 59 -22.69 37.63 -18.03
CA VAL A 59 -22.80 38.22 -19.36
C VAL A 59 -24.10 38.99 -19.40
N GLN A 60 -24.05 40.30 -19.58
CA GLN A 60 -25.22 41.15 -19.62
C GLN A 60 -26.20 40.64 -20.67
N GLY A 61 -27.36 40.18 -20.23
CA GLY A 61 -28.49 39.98 -21.14
C GLY A 61 -29.32 38.73 -20.97
N GLU A 62 -29.68 38.28 -19.74
CA GLU A 62 -30.88 37.43 -19.51
C GLU A 62 -31.30 37.55 -18.06
N ASP A 63 -32.48 38.14 -17.82
CA ASP A 63 -33.18 38.22 -16.52
C ASP A 63 -33.76 36.83 -16.11
N GLU A 64 -32.95 35.82 -15.86
CA GLU A 64 -33.36 34.66 -15.09
C GLU A 64 -32.63 34.73 -13.77
N ALA A 65 -33.36 35.00 -12.68
CA ALA A 65 -32.90 34.95 -11.32
C ALA A 65 -32.35 33.53 -11.04
N LEU A 66 -31.03 33.38 -10.99
CA LEU A 66 -30.41 32.14 -10.53
C LEU A 66 -30.91 31.86 -9.11
N PRO A 67 -31.28 30.61 -8.79
CA PRO A 67 -31.68 30.26 -7.44
C PRO A 67 -30.58 30.62 -6.46
N GLU A 68 -30.89 31.41 -5.43
CA GLU A 68 -30.01 31.76 -4.34
C GLU A 68 -29.39 30.45 -3.81
N ALA A 69 -28.05 30.38 -3.84
CA ALA A 69 -27.33 29.27 -3.25
C ALA A 69 -27.68 29.20 -1.77
N GLN A 70 -28.42 28.18 -1.38
CA GLN A 70 -28.75 27.96 0.03
C GLN A 70 -27.45 27.85 0.81
N PRO A 71 -27.33 28.53 1.96
CA PRO A 71 -26.14 28.37 2.79
C PRO A 71 -25.98 26.89 3.12
N ASN A 72 -24.86 26.29 2.65
CA ASN A 72 -24.54 24.92 2.97
C ASN A 72 -24.52 24.79 4.50
N GLU A 73 -25.36 23.94 5.07
CA GLU A 73 -25.25 23.57 6.47
C GLU A 73 -23.82 23.11 6.74
N PRO A 74 -23.20 23.54 7.84
CA PRO A 74 -21.83 23.15 8.15
C PRO A 74 -21.71 21.61 8.13
N LEU A 75 -20.78 21.09 7.36
CA LEU A 75 -20.55 19.66 7.18
C LEU A 75 -20.26 19.01 8.54
N LYS A 76 -21.20 18.22 9.06
CA LYS A 76 -21.02 17.51 10.33
C LYS A 76 -20.30 16.19 10.10
N ILE A 77 -19.07 16.10 10.61
CA ILE A 77 -18.26 14.88 10.60
C ILE A 77 -18.38 14.21 11.97
N ASP A 78 -18.83 12.97 12.02
CA ASP A 78 -19.06 12.23 13.26
C ASP A 78 -17.76 11.56 13.77
N ALA A 79 -16.88 11.15 12.85
CA ALA A 79 -15.56 10.59 13.14
C ALA A 79 -14.65 10.67 11.91
N ALA A 80 -13.35 10.61 12.15
CA ALA A 80 -12.34 10.50 11.09
C ALA A 80 -11.34 9.40 11.39
N CYS A 81 -10.80 8.80 10.31
CA CYS A 81 -9.64 7.91 10.39
C CYS A 81 -8.69 8.19 9.23
N ILE A 82 -7.40 8.32 9.54
CA ILE A 82 -6.36 8.69 8.58
C ILE A 82 -5.27 7.63 8.60
N GLY A 83 -5.03 6.97 7.46
CA GLY A 83 -3.85 6.14 7.22
C GLY A 83 -2.64 7.03 6.96
N VAL A 84 -1.52 6.76 7.61
CA VAL A 84 -0.29 7.55 7.52
C VAL A 84 0.86 6.64 7.10
N ALA A 85 1.58 6.99 6.05
CA ALA A 85 2.79 6.29 5.62
C ALA A 85 3.94 6.55 6.61
N GLY A 86 3.96 5.80 7.70
CA GLY A 86 4.92 5.87 8.77
C GLY A 86 4.38 5.28 10.08
N PRO A 87 5.22 5.16 11.11
CA PRO A 87 4.81 4.63 12.41
C PRO A 87 3.78 5.54 13.08
N VAL A 88 2.78 4.93 13.69
CA VAL A 88 1.76 5.61 14.51
C VAL A 88 1.83 5.07 15.94
N ILE A 89 2.10 5.95 16.90
CA ILE A 89 2.20 5.64 18.32
C ILE A 89 1.34 6.64 19.10
N GLU A 90 0.48 6.15 19.97
CA GLU A 90 -0.39 7.00 20.82
C GLU A 90 -1.15 8.06 20.03
N ASN A 91 -1.76 7.67 18.89
CA ASN A 91 -2.51 8.53 17.97
C ASN A 91 -1.68 9.66 17.34
N ARG A 92 -0.35 9.49 17.25
CA ARG A 92 0.59 10.39 16.59
C ARG A 92 1.35 9.67 15.53
N GLY A 93 1.44 10.26 14.33
CA GLY A 93 2.13 9.68 13.18
C GLY A 93 3.13 10.65 12.59
N GLN A 94 4.34 10.15 12.29
CA GLN A 94 5.33 10.90 11.53
C GLN A 94 5.44 10.28 10.14
N THR A 95 5.26 11.10 9.11
CA THR A 95 5.42 10.63 7.73
C THR A 95 6.90 10.39 7.42
N THR A 96 7.22 9.31 6.70
CA THR A 96 8.61 8.93 6.38
C THR A 96 9.26 9.85 5.37
N ASN A 97 8.49 10.40 4.41
CA ASN A 97 9.01 11.17 3.27
C ASN A 97 8.59 12.64 3.25
N LEU A 98 7.94 13.12 4.30
CA LEU A 98 7.52 14.50 4.48
C LEU A 98 7.86 14.93 5.91
N PRO A 99 8.06 16.23 6.16
CA PRO A 99 8.35 16.72 7.50
C PRO A 99 7.10 16.81 8.40
N TRP A 100 6.01 16.11 8.06
CA TRP A 100 4.74 16.24 8.75
C TRP A 100 4.67 15.34 9.99
N LEU A 101 4.23 15.93 11.07
CA LEU A 101 3.83 15.25 12.29
C LEU A 101 2.31 15.41 12.44
N LEU A 102 1.59 14.32 12.33
CA LEU A 102 0.15 14.29 12.55
C LEU A 102 -0.15 13.91 14.00
N ASP A 103 -1.05 14.65 14.63
CA ASP A 103 -1.57 14.37 15.98
C ASP A 103 -3.11 14.31 15.89
N GLY A 104 -3.67 13.10 16.05
CA GLY A 104 -5.10 12.86 15.89
C GLY A 104 -5.95 13.66 16.87
N ASP A 105 -5.47 13.87 18.10
CA ASP A 105 -6.21 14.63 19.12
C ASP A 105 -6.17 16.13 18.80
N ALA A 106 -5.06 16.63 18.27
CA ALA A 106 -4.95 18.01 17.81
C ALA A 106 -5.85 18.26 16.58
N LEU A 107 -5.89 17.31 15.63
CA LEU A 107 -6.78 17.36 14.48
C LEU A 107 -8.25 17.34 14.90
N ALA A 108 -8.63 16.46 15.84
CA ALA A 108 -9.99 16.39 16.39
C ALA A 108 -10.44 17.75 16.95
N LYS A 109 -9.58 18.36 17.75
CA LYS A 109 -9.85 19.68 18.36
C LYS A 109 -9.90 20.82 17.32
N ARG A 110 -8.95 20.84 16.37
CA ARG A 110 -8.85 21.92 15.38
C ARG A 110 -10.04 21.93 14.40
N PHE A 111 -10.51 20.74 13.98
CA PHE A 111 -11.56 20.60 12.99
C PHE A 111 -12.93 20.24 13.59
N GLU A 112 -13.04 20.31 14.91
CA GLU A 112 -14.29 20.02 15.65
C GLU A 112 -14.89 18.65 15.33
N ILE A 113 -14.03 17.66 15.07
CA ILE A 113 -14.39 16.27 14.82
C ILE A 113 -14.37 15.51 16.17
N PRO A 114 -15.44 14.84 16.59
CA PRO A 114 -15.49 14.18 17.91
C PRO A 114 -14.35 13.19 18.16
N THR A 115 -13.96 12.46 17.13
CA THR A 115 -12.86 11.48 17.21
C THR A 115 -12.09 11.43 15.91
N VAL A 116 -10.77 11.59 15.98
CA VAL A 116 -9.83 11.37 14.85
C VAL A 116 -8.84 10.30 15.25
N ARG A 117 -8.79 9.22 14.48
CA ARG A 117 -7.84 8.13 14.67
C ARG A 117 -6.82 8.11 13.55
N LEU A 118 -5.55 7.96 13.93
CA LEU A 118 -4.48 7.69 13.00
C LEU A 118 -4.17 6.19 13.00
N LEU A 119 -3.91 5.64 11.81
CA LEU A 119 -3.42 4.28 11.59
C LEU A 119 -2.14 4.35 10.76
N ASN A 120 -1.29 3.36 10.90
CA ASN A 120 -0.27 3.13 9.88
C ASN A 120 -0.97 2.76 8.54
N ASP A 121 -0.39 3.13 7.40
CA ASP A 121 -0.96 2.89 6.05
C ASP A 121 -1.23 1.41 5.77
N LEU A 122 -0.34 0.53 6.25
CA LEU A 122 -0.53 -0.91 6.11
C LEU A 122 -1.64 -1.45 7.02
N GLU A 123 -1.77 -0.91 8.23
CA GLU A 123 -2.89 -1.23 9.14
C GLU A 123 -4.23 -0.79 8.51
N ALA A 124 -4.26 0.41 7.91
CA ALA A 124 -5.41 0.88 7.15
C ALA A 124 -5.71 -0.06 5.96
N THR A 125 -4.69 -0.46 5.19
CA THR A 125 -4.83 -1.44 4.10
C THR A 125 -5.36 -2.78 4.61
N ALA A 126 -4.93 -3.24 5.77
CA ALA A 126 -5.39 -4.49 6.37
C ALA A 126 -6.88 -4.43 6.76
N HIS A 127 -7.36 -3.30 7.29
CA HIS A 127 -8.79 -3.07 7.48
C HIS A 127 -9.53 -3.03 6.15
N GLY A 128 -8.98 -2.35 5.13
CA GLY A 128 -9.59 -2.25 3.80
C GLY A 128 -9.69 -3.60 3.09
N LEU A 129 -8.70 -4.47 3.28
CA LEU A 129 -8.72 -5.82 2.72
C LEU A 129 -10.02 -6.58 3.05
N LEU A 130 -10.59 -6.36 4.23
CA LEU A 130 -11.80 -7.02 4.69
C LEU A 130 -13.06 -6.52 3.98
N GLU A 131 -13.00 -5.33 3.38
CA GLU A 131 -14.09 -4.66 2.68
C GLU A 131 -14.02 -4.84 1.16
N LEU A 132 -12.89 -5.38 0.63
CA LEU A 132 -12.68 -5.53 -0.80
C LEU A 132 -13.62 -6.56 -1.42
N LYS A 133 -14.16 -6.21 -2.59
CA LYS A 133 -14.93 -7.12 -3.42
C LYS A 133 -14.01 -8.10 -4.18
N PRO A 134 -14.49 -9.28 -4.57
CA PRO A 134 -13.68 -10.24 -5.32
C PRO A 134 -13.03 -9.69 -6.58
N ALA A 135 -13.69 -8.77 -7.29
CA ALA A 135 -13.16 -8.11 -8.50
C ALA A 135 -12.00 -7.14 -8.22
N GLU A 136 -11.80 -6.75 -6.96
CA GLU A 136 -10.73 -5.82 -6.54
C GLU A 136 -9.45 -6.56 -6.14
N THR A 137 -9.44 -7.88 -6.33
CA THR A 137 -8.27 -8.74 -6.14
C THR A 137 -8.05 -9.66 -7.33
N THR A 138 -6.80 -9.95 -7.67
CA THR A 138 -6.45 -10.93 -8.72
C THR A 138 -5.82 -12.18 -8.09
N VAL A 139 -6.29 -13.35 -8.50
CA VAL A 139 -5.84 -14.64 -7.96
C VAL A 139 -4.49 -15.03 -8.58
N LEU A 140 -3.49 -15.32 -7.74
CA LEU A 140 -2.26 -16.02 -8.11
C LEU A 140 -2.34 -17.50 -7.79
N ASN A 141 -2.98 -17.86 -6.69
CA ASN A 141 -3.30 -19.24 -6.31
C ASN A 141 -4.70 -19.28 -5.69
N ALA A 142 -5.58 -20.11 -6.27
CA ALA A 142 -6.94 -20.26 -5.75
C ALA A 142 -6.95 -20.91 -4.36
N GLY A 143 -6.02 -21.84 -4.12
CA GLY A 143 -5.91 -22.56 -2.87
C GLY A 143 -7.16 -23.34 -2.50
N THR A 144 -7.31 -23.63 -1.21
CA THR A 144 -8.48 -24.27 -0.62
C THR A 144 -8.92 -23.47 0.59
N ALA A 145 -10.13 -22.96 0.58
CA ALA A 145 -10.67 -22.22 1.72
C ALA A 145 -10.72 -23.14 2.96
N PRO A 146 -10.20 -22.72 4.11
CA PRO A 146 -10.26 -23.51 5.33
C PRO A 146 -11.70 -23.58 5.84
N SER A 147 -12.04 -24.67 6.56
CA SER A 147 -13.37 -24.87 7.16
C SER A 147 -13.71 -23.84 8.25
N HIS A 148 -12.71 -23.23 8.84
CA HIS A 148 -12.84 -22.23 9.89
C HIS A 148 -11.96 -21.03 9.56
N LYS A 149 -12.32 -19.84 10.07
CA LYS A 149 -11.49 -18.64 9.96
C LYS A 149 -10.10 -18.88 10.53
N ARG A 150 -9.09 -18.56 9.75
CA ARG A 150 -7.66 -18.67 10.09
C ARG A 150 -7.00 -17.33 9.85
N PRO A 151 -5.80 -17.08 10.35
CA PRO A 151 -5.09 -15.85 10.04
C PRO A 151 -4.98 -15.59 8.54
N ILE A 152 -4.91 -14.32 8.20
CA ILE A 152 -4.61 -13.79 6.87
C ILE A 152 -3.26 -13.08 6.98
N ALA A 153 -2.42 -13.16 5.97
CA ALA A 153 -1.20 -12.38 5.87
C ALA A 153 -1.34 -11.32 4.79
N LEU A 154 -0.84 -10.12 5.07
CA LEU A 154 -0.71 -9.02 4.12
C LEU A 154 0.76 -8.65 4.02
N ILE A 155 1.28 -8.61 2.79
CA ILE A 155 2.64 -8.16 2.48
C ILE A 155 2.56 -7.13 1.36
N ALA A 156 3.14 -5.96 1.54
CA ALA A 156 2.96 -4.81 0.68
C ALA A 156 4.30 -4.21 0.26
N ALA A 157 4.70 -4.47 -0.98
CA ALA A 157 5.90 -3.88 -1.57
C ALA A 157 5.55 -2.55 -2.28
N GLY A 158 6.29 -1.51 -1.91
CA GLY A 158 6.18 -0.15 -2.45
C GLY A 158 7.53 0.57 -2.40
N THR A 159 7.58 1.79 -1.88
CA THR A 159 8.83 2.49 -1.52
C THR A 159 9.59 1.71 -0.44
N GLY A 160 8.86 1.07 0.48
CA GLY A 160 9.36 0.13 1.47
C GLY A 160 8.67 -1.22 1.36
N LEU A 161 8.80 -2.05 2.41
CA LEU A 161 8.15 -3.34 2.55
C LEU A 161 7.40 -3.40 3.88
N GLY A 162 6.07 -3.43 3.81
CA GLY A 162 5.23 -3.60 4.97
C GLY A 162 4.68 -5.03 5.10
N GLU A 163 4.51 -5.50 6.33
CA GLU A 163 3.91 -6.79 6.66
C GLU A 163 2.90 -6.65 7.78
N ALA A 164 1.76 -7.31 7.64
CA ALA A 164 0.75 -7.37 8.69
C ALA A 164 0.09 -8.74 8.73
N ILE A 165 -0.44 -9.09 9.90
CA ILE A 165 -1.18 -10.32 10.13
C ILE A 165 -2.57 -9.93 10.62
N LEU A 166 -3.62 -10.51 10.03
CA LEU A 166 -4.96 -10.37 10.53
C LEU A 166 -5.33 -11.68 11.24
N TYR A 167 -5.50 -11.62 12.54
CA TYR A 167 -5.95 -12.79 13.31
C TYR A 167 -7.45 -12.74 13.56
N TRP A 168 -8.07 -13.90 13.62
CA TRP A 168 -9.47 -14.05 13.95
C TRP A 168 -9.64 -14.17 15.47
N ASP A 169 -10.34 -13.21 16.11
CA ASP A 169 -10.53 -13.18 17.56
C ASP A 169 -11.76 -13.97 18.05
N GLY A 170 -12.47 -14.61 17.12
CA GLY A 170 -13.74 -15.32 17.38
C GLY A 170 -14.96 -14.55 16.87
N MET A 171 -14.86 -13.25 16.66
CA MET A 171 -15.93 -12.36 16.18
C MET A 171 -15.55 -11.65 14.88
N GLU A 172 -14.34 -11.06 14.82
CA GLU A 172 -13.85 -10.32 13.66
C GLU A 172 -12.35 -10.53 13.42
N TYR A 173 -11.88 -10.17 12.23
CA TYR A 173 -10.45 -10.09 11.96
C TYR A 173 -9.88 -8.81 12.57
N ARG A 174 -8.76 -8.97 13.30
CA ARG A 174 -8.01 -7.87 13.88
C ARG A 174 -6.64 -7.76 13.22
N PRO A 175 -6.34 -6.64 12.58
CA PRO A 175 -4.99 -6.36 12.11
C PRO A 175 -3.99 -6.30 13.27
N MET A 176 -2.86 -6.94 13.07
CA MET A 176 -1.69 -6.88 13.93
C MET A 176 -0.53 -6.37 13.09
N PRO A 177 -0.10 -5.11 13.27
CA PRO A 177 1.02 -4.55 12.53
C PRO A 177 2.31 -5.28 12.88
N SER A 178 3.27 -5.25 11.95
CA SER A 178 4.58 -5.87 12.09
C SER A 178 5.61 -5.05 11.32
N GLU A 179 6.82 -5.04 11.80
CA GLU A 179 8.00 -4.53 11.08
C GLU A 179 8.79 -5.68 10.42
N GLY A 180 8.07 -6.70 9.96
CA GLY A 180 8.66 -7.89 9.34
C GLY A 180 9.51 -7.60 8.11
N GLY A 181 9.21 -6.55 7.35
CA GLY A 181 10.03 -6.09 6.23
C GLY A 181 11.45 -5.70 6.60
N HIS A 182 11.68 -5.34 7.87
CA HIS A 182 13.01 -5.01 8.40
C HIS A 182 13.75 -6.21 9.00
N THR A 183 13.18 -7.41 8.98
CA THR A 183 13.90 -8.63 9.40
C THR A 183 14.93 -9.06 8.35
N ASP A 184 15.83 -9.96 8.75
CA ASP A 184 16.96 -10.41 7.94
C ASP A 184 16.52 -11.02 6.61
N PHE A 185 17.12 -10.57 5.49
CA PHE A 185 16.99 -11.26 4.21
C PHE A 185 17.61 -12.67 4.30
N ALA A 186 16.82 -13.67 4.02
CA ALA A 186 17.22 -15.09 4.09
C ALA A 186 17.37 -15.69 2.69
N PRO A 187 18.56 -15.64 2.07
CA PRO A 187 18.82 -16.17 0.74
C PRO A 187 18.65 -17.70 0.72
N ASN A 188 18.06 -18.25 -0.36
CA ASN A 188 17.79 -19.67 -0.53
C ASN A 188 18.31 -20.25 -1.85
N SER A 189 19.19 -19.54 -2.54
CA SER A 189 19.90 -19.95 -3.73
C SER A 189 21.31 -19.35 -3.77
N ASP A 190 22.23 -19.92 -4.55
CA ASP A 190 23.59 -19.38 -4.70
C ASP A 190 23.55 -17.93 -5.21
N LEU A 191 22.66 -17.61 -6.16
CA LEU A 191 22.49 -16.26 -6.67
C LEU A 191 22.02 -15.27 -5.59
N GLU A 192 21.09 -15.70 -4.73
CA GLU A 192 20.63 -14.87 -3.59
C GLU A 192 21.70 -14.72 -2.51
N ILE A 193 22.55 -15.75 -2.29
CA ILE A 193 23.72 -15.66 -1.40
C ILE A 193 24.72 -14.63 -1.93
N ASP A 194 24.97 -14.62 -3.24
CA ASP A 194 25.86 -13.64 -3.87
C ASP A 194 25.26 -12.23 -3.84
N LEU A 195 23.94 -12.09 -4.03
CA LEU A 195 23.22 -10.82 -3.81
C LEU A 195 23.40 -10.32 -2.36
N LEU A 196 23.23 -11.19 -1.36
CA LEU A 196 23.47 -10.83 0.04
C LEU A 196 24.91 -10.36 0.28
N ARG A 197 25.90 -11.05 -0.28
CA ARG A 197 27.31 -10.65 -0.18
C ARG A 197 27.56 -9.27 -0.81
N HIS A 198 26.97 -9.01 -1.98
CA HIS A 198 27.05 -7.72 -2.66
C HIS A 198 26.46 -6.60 -1.81
N LEU A 199 25.25 -6.79 -1.29
CA LEU A 199 24.55 -5.78 -0.47
C LEU A 199 25.24 -5.51 0.87
N ARG A 200 25.90 -6.52 1.48
CA ARG A 200 26.68 -6.36 2.71
C ARG A 200 27.92 -5.49 2.55
N ALA A 201 28.37 -5.21 1.34
CA ALA A 201 29.41 -4.22 1.09
C ALA A 201 28.94 -2.78 1.39
N SER A 202 27.64 -2.51 1.25
CA SER A 202 27.04 -1.19 1.44
C SER A 202 26.18 -1.08 2.72
N TYR A 203 25.66 -2.19 3.24
CA TYR A 203 24.75 -2.22 4.38
C TYR A 203 25.26 -3.12 5.50
N LEU A 204 25.24 -2.63 6.73
CA LEU A 204 25.54 -3.44 7.92
C LEU A 204 24.50 -4.53 8.14
N HIS A 205 23.22 -4.20 7.87
CA HIS A 205 22.08 -5.09 7.96
C HIS A 205 21.34 -5.09 6.63
N VAL A 206 21.11 -6.27 6.05
CA VAL A 206 20.35 -6.46 4.83
C VAL A 206 19.00 -7.05 5.21
N SER A 207 17.97 -6.21 5.19
CA SER A 207 16.59 -6.62 5.46
C SER A 207 15.87 -7.10 4.19
N TRP A 208 14.69 -7.69 4.36
CA TRP A 208 13.80 -8.01 3.24
C TRP A 208 13.47 -6.77 2.40
N GLU A 209 13.23 -5.63 3.02
CA GLU A 209 12.97 -4.36 2.33
C GLU A 209 14.11 -3.96 1.38
N ARG A 210 15.37 -4.27 1.73
CA ARG A 210 16.53 -3.97 0.86
C ARG A 210 16.51 -4.72 -0.46
N VAL A 211 15.66 -5.73 -0.60
CA VAL A 211 15.49 -6.53 -1.83
C VAL A 211 14.05 -6.58 -2.34
N LEU A 212 13.05 -6.21 -1.50
CA LEU A 212 11.63 -6.27 -1.83
C LEU A 212 10.95 -4.89 -1.72
N SER A 213 11.50 -3.92 -2.42
CA SER A 213 10.94 -2.58 -2.54
C SER A 213 11.32 -1.99 -3.89
N GLY A 214 10.89 -0.78 -4.22
CA GLY A 214 11.39 -0.07 -5.41
C GLY A 214 12.91 0.08 -5.40
N PRO A 215 13.51 0.66 -4.34
CA PRO A 215 14.95 0.66 -4.15
C PRO A 215 15.58 -0.74 -4.17
N GLY A 216 14.88 -1.76 -3.63
CA GLY A 216 15.33 -3.15 -3.63
C GLY A 216 15.41 -3.75 -5.04
N LEU A 217 14.45 -3.45 -5.91
CA LEU A 217 14.51 -3.86 -7.32
C LEU A 217 15.69 -3.22 -8.05
N HIS A 218 15.99 -1.95 -7.75
CA HIS A 218 17.18 -1.27 -8.27
C HIS A 218 18.47 -1.92 -7.73
N ALA A 219 18.53 -2.24 -6.45
CA ALA A 219 19.70 -2.92 -5.86
C ALA A 219 19.95 -4.31 -6.47
N ILE A 220 18.91 -5.08 -6.76
CA ILE A 220 19.01 -6.34 -7.51
C ILE A 220 19.59 -6.10 -8.92
N TYR A 221 19.14 -5.05 -9.60
CA TYR A 221 19.64 -4.69 -10.92
C TYR A 221 21.13 -4.31 -10.87
N GLU A 222 21.53 -3.47 -9.92
CA GLU A 222 22.95 -3.09 -9.73
C GLU A 222 23.83 -4.31 -9.48
N PHE A 223 23.40 -5.24 -8.63
CA PHE A 223 24.08 -6.50 -8.41
C PHE A 223 24.29 -7.28 -9.72
N LEU A 224 23.24 -7.41 -10.55
CA LEU A 224 23.33 -8.11 -11.83
C LEU A 224 24.25 -7.37 -12.82
N ARG A 225 24.17 -6.05 -12.90
CA ARG A 225 25.05 -5.21 -13.71
C ARG A 225 26.51 -5.43 -13.34
N ASP A 226 26.83 -5.34 -12.06
CA ASP A 226 28.20 -5.40 -11.57
C ASP A 226 28.82 -6.80 -11.71
N THR A 227 28.01 -7.84 -11.62
CA THR A 227 28.48 -9.23 -11.74
C THR A 227 28.49 -9.77 -13.17
N LYS A 228 27.51 -9.40 -14.00
CA LYS A 228 27.34 -9.96 -15.36
C LYS A 228 27.79 -9.03 -16.48
N ARG A 229 27.93 -7.72 -16.22
CA ARG A 229 28.38 -6.69 -17.18
C ARG A 229 27.60 -6.70 -18.51
N ASN A 230 26.30 -6.94 -18.45
CA ASN A 230 25.41 -7.04 -19.62
C ASN A 230 24.40 -5.88 -19.71
N GLU A 231 24.74 -4.73 -19.12
CA GLU A 231 23.89 -3.54 -19.16
C GLU A 231 23.93 -2.85 -20.52
N PRO A 232 22.80 -2.67 -21.21
CA PRO A 232 22.76 -1.87 -22.42
C PRO A 232 22.91 -0.36 -22.11
N THR A 233 23.70 0.38 -22.91
CA THR A 233 23.96 1.82 -22.70
C THR A 233 22.67 2.64 -22.59
N TRP A 234 21.69 2.39 -23.47
CA TRP A 234 20.41 3.10 -23.46
C TRP A 234 19.61 2.90 -22.15
N MET A 235 19.77 1.72 -21.52
CA MET A 235 19.08 1.43 -20.25
C MET A 235 19.76 2.15 -19.09
N ALA A 236 21.11 2.18 -19.09
CA ALA A 236 21.90 2.96 -18.13
C ALA A 236 21.55 4.47 -18.20
N GLU A 237 21.43 5.02 -19.40
CA GLU A 237 21.05 6.43 -19.62
C GLU A 237 19.65 6.72 -19.07
N ARG A 238 18.69 5.85 -19.32
CA ARG A 238 17.33 6.01 -18.78
C ARG A 238 17.29 5.98 -17.26
N ILE A 239 18.00 5.06 -16.64
CA ILE A 239 18.05 4.90 -15.16
C ILE A 239 18.62 6.15 -14.47
N GLN A 240 19.50 6.92 -15.16
CA GLN A 240 20.04 8.17 -14.61
C GLN A 240 19.05 9.33 -14.53
N VAL A 241 18.00 9.32 -15.36
CA VAL A 241 17.07 10.46 -15.52
C VAL A 241 15.61 10.11 -15.19
N GLU A 242 15.28 8.82 -15.08
CA GLU A 242 13.95 8.32 -14.75
C GLU A 242 13.97 7.56 -13.42
N ASP A 243 12.79 7.18 -12.90
CA ASP A 243 12.70 6.26 -11.75
C ASP A 243 13.31 4.89 -12.11
N PRO A 244 14.42 4.49 -11.49
CA PRO A 244 15.10 3.23 -11.79
C PRO A 244 14.19 2.01 -11.71
N ALA A 245 13.37 1.92 -10.65
CA ALA A 245 12.48 0.78 -10.48
C ALA A 245 11.43 0.69 -11.59
N ALA A 246 10.90 1.82 -12.05
CA ALA A 246 9.95 1.87 -13.16
C ALA A 246 10.60 1.45 -14.48
N VAL A 247 11.81 1.93 -14.77
CA VAL A 247 12.58 1.55 -15.98
C VAL A 247 12.87 0.05 -15.98
N ILE A 248 13.38 -0.49 -14.87
CA ILE A 248 13.72 -1.92 -14.76
C ILE A 248 12.45 -2.77 -14.94
N ALA A 249 11.34 -2.37 -14.30
CA ALA A 249 10.07 -3.07 -14.43
C ALA A 249 9.57 -3.05 -15.89
N GLU A 250 9.56 -1.91 -16.54
CA GLU A 250 9.15 -1.76 -17.93
C GLU A 250 9.99 -2.63 -18.88
N VAL A 251 11.31 -2.48 -18.79
CA VAL A 251 12.28 -3.20 -19.64
C VAL A 251 12.15 -4.70 -19.46
N GLY A 252 12.03 -5.16 -18.23
CA GLY A 252 11.90 -6.58 -17.90
C GLY A 252 10.55 -7.17 -18.34
N LEU A 253 9.44 -6.47 -18.11
CA LEU A 253 8.11 -6.91 -18.55
C LEU A 253 7.98 -6.97 -20.09
N LYS A 254 8.56 -5.98 -20.78
CA LYS A 254 8.59 -5.94 -22.26
C LYS A 254 9.71 -6.81 -22.85
N LYS A 255 10.54 -7.44 -22.03
CA LYS A 255 11.69 -8.28 -22.44
C LYS A 255 12.66 -7.56 -23.38
N GLN A 256 12.90 -6.28 -23.15
CA GLN A 256 13.75 -5.44 -24.01
C GLN A 256 15.26 -5.63 -23.73
N ALA A 257 15.61 -6.08 -22.51
CA ALA A 257 16.98 -6.45 -22.12
C ALA A 257 16.97 -7.59 -21.09
N ASP A 258 17.92 -8.53 -21.24
CA ASP A 258 18.02 -9.71 -20.37
C ASP A 258 18.23 -9.35 -18.90
N ILE A 259 19.00 -8.29 -18.62
CA ILE A 259 19.25 -7.83 -17.24
C ILE A 259 17.95 -7.39 -16.55
N GLY A 260 17.03 -6.73 -17.26
CA GLY A 260 15.73 -6.35 -16.72
C GLY A 260 14.84 -7.58 -16.45
N VAL A 261 14.88 -8.57 -17.36
CA VAL A 261 14.14 -9.85 -17.16
C VAL A 261 14.68 -10.58 -15.93
N GLN A 262 16.01 -10.71 -15.81
CA GLN A 262 16.66 -11.39 -14.69
C GLN A 262 16.42 -10.68 -13.36
N ALA A 263 16.40 -9.34 -13.35
CA ALA A 263 16.06 -8.56 -12.16
C ALA A 263 14.64 -8.85 -11.68
N LEU A 264 13.66 -8.89 -12.59
CA LEU A 264 12.28 -9.23 -12.25
C LEU A 264 12.11 -10.71 -11.87
N ASP A 265 12.87 -11.64 -12.47
CA ASP A 265 12.86 -13.06 -12.09
C ASP A 265 13.29 -13.22 -10.63
N LEU A 266 14.39 -12.58 -10.26
CA LEU A 266 14.94 -12.65 -8.92
C LEU A 266 14.02 -11.94 -7.91
N PHE A 267 13.53 -10.76 -8.24
CA PHE A 267 12.59 -10.02 -7.40
C PHE A 267 11.30 -10.83 -7.12
N ALA A 268 10.68 -11.41 -8.16
CA ALA A 268 9.46 -12.20 -8.00
C ALA A 268 9.70 -13.48 -7.19
N SER A 269 10.88 -14.12 -7.34
CA SER A 269 11.29 -15.28 -6.54
C SER A 269 11.43 -14.91 -5.06
N ILE A 270 12.18 -13.84 -4.76
CA ILE A 270 12.38 -13.34 -3.40
C ILE A 270 11.05 -12.93 -2.77
N TYR A 271 10.16 -12.25 -3.53
CA TYR A 271 8.84 -11.87 -3.05
C TYR A 271 8.00 -13.10 -2.68
N GLY A 272 8.00 -14.13 -3.52
CA GLY A 272 7.34 -15.39 -3.21
C GLY A 272 7.91 -16.09 -1.98
N ALA A 273 9.24 -16.04 -1.81
CA ALA A 273 9.91 -16.65 -0.67
C ALA A 273 9.48 -15.99 0.66
N GLU A 274 9.48 -14.65 0.75
CA GLU A 274 9.08 -13.95 1.98
C GLU A 274 7.57 -14.02 2.24
N ALA A 275 6.72 -13.86 1.21
CA ALA A 275 5.30 -14.09 1.36
C ALA A 275 4.99 -15.51 1.91
N GLY A 276 5.78 -16.51 1.49
CA GLY A 276 5.71 -17.87 2.01
C GLY A 276 6.24 -18.01 3.45
N ASN A 277 7.26 -17.25 3.84
CA ASN A 277 7.76 -17.20 5.21
C ASN A 277 6.70 -16.59 6.14
N LEU A 278 6.12 -15.45 5.75
CA LEU A 278 5.06 -14.79 6.49
C LEU A 278 3.84 -15.71 6.66
N ALA A 279 3.45 -16.42 5.59
CA ALA A 279 2.37 -17.40 5.64
C ALA A 279 2.63 -18.53 6.64
N LEU A 280 3.85 -19.04 6.72
CA LEU A 280 4.23 -20.08 7.70
C LEU A 280 4.28 -19.54 9.13
N LYS A 281 4.90 -18.37 9.32
CA LYS A 281 5.03 -17.73 10.66
C LYS A 281 3.66 -17.44 11.28
N SER A 282 2.68 -17.03 10.46
CA SER A 282 1.34 -16.66 10.91
C SER A 282 0.30 -17.79 10.76
N MET A 283 0.64 -18.90 10.12
CA MET A 283 -0.33 -19.93 9.69
C MET A 283 -1.51 -19.32 8.93
N ALA A 284 -1.20 -18.47 7.95
CA ALA A 284 -2.17 -17.68 7.18
C ALA A 284 -2.98 -18.54 6.20
N LEU A 285 -3.72 -19.50 6.73
CA LEU A 285 -4.47 -20.46 5.91
C LEU A 285 -5.72 -19.85 5.25
N SER A 286 -6.22 -18.71 5.73
CA SER A 286 -7.31 -17.98 5.08
C SER A 286 -6.84 -17.16 3.88
N GLY A 287 -5.53 -17.00 3.69
CA GLY A 287 -4.94 -16.43 2.49
C GLY A 287 -3.77 -15.50 2.75
N VAL A 288 -3.02 -15.25 1.68
CA VAL A 288 -1.96 -14.23 1.62
C VAL A 288 -2.36 -13.20 0.57
N TYR A 289 -2.26 -11.94 0.93
CA TYR A 289 -2.59 -10.83 0.04
C TYR A 289 -1.35 -9.98 -0.20
N LEU A 290 -1.11 -9.69 -1.49
CA LEU A 290 -0.02 -8.83 -1.92
C LEU A 290 -0.60 -7.44 -2.14
N GLY A 291 -0.18 -6.49 -1.32
CA GLY A 291 -0.55 -5.07 -1.40
C GLY A 291 0.59 -4.21 -1.95
N GLY A 292 0.41 -2.90 -1.79
CA GLY A 292 1.39 -1.90 -2.24
C GLY A 292 1.37 -1.66 -3.75
N GLY A 293 2.12 -0.65 -4.18
CA GLY A 293 2.07 -0.18 -5.56
C GLY A 293 2.84 -1.05 -6.56
N ILE A 294 3.69 -1.98 -6.10
CA ILE A 294 4.52 -2.81 -6.98
C ILE A 294 3.76 -4.04 -7.48
N ALA A 295 3.04 -4.75 -6.61
CA ALA A 295 2.39 -6.01 -6.98
C ALA A 295 1.41 -5.89 -8.16
N PRO A 296 0.51 -4.88 -8.23
CA PRO A 296 -0.37 -4.69 -9.39
C PRO A 296 0.39 -4.40 -10.69
N LYS A 297 1.47 -3.62 -10.62
CA LYS A 297 2.31 -3.26 -11.79
C LYS A 297 3.07 -4.46 -12.34
N LEU A 298 3.48 -5.37 -11.46
CA LEU A 298 4.19 -6.61 -11.81
C LEU A 298 3.27 -7.83 -11.96
N LEU A 299 1.96 -7.66 -12.05
CA LEU A 299 0.99 -8.75 -12.04
C LEU A 299 1.32 -9.86 -13.04
N VAL A 300 1.63 -9.51 -14.30
CA VAL A 300 2.01 -10.46 -15.35
C VAL A 300 3.24 -11.28 -14.95
N LYS A 301 4.22 -10.66 -14.28
CA LYS A 301 5.42 -11.32 -13.78
C LYS A 301 5.10 -12.25 -12.61
N LEU A 302 4.24 -11.84 -11.70
CA LEU A 302 3.83 -12.66 -10.55
C LEU A 302 3.01 -13.89 -10.98
N GLN A 303 2.33 -13.81 -12.14
CA GLN A 303 1.54 -14.90 -12.73
C GLN A 303 2.36 -15.90 -13.55
N ASP A 304 3.62 -15.65 -13.87
CA ASP A 304 4.47 -16.56 -14.66
C ASP A 304 4.91 -17.82 -13.89
N GLY A 305 4.56 -17.91 -12.63
CA GLY A 305 4.84 -19.03 -11.75
C GLY A 305 6.13 -18.90 -10.93
N SER A 306 7.00 -17.92 -11.19
CA SER A 306 8.24 -17.71 -10.41
C SER A 306 7.95 -17.41 -8.95
N PHE A 307 7.00 -16.52 -8.69
CA PHE A 307 6.51 -16.21 -7.34
C PHE A 307 5.98 -17.47 -6.64
N MET A 308 5.06 -18.20 -7.25
CA MET A 308 4.43 -19.36 -6.62
C MET A 308 5.38 -20.53 -6.41
N ARG A 309 6.38 -20.71 -7.31
CA ARG A 309 7.45 -21.71 -7.08
C ARG A 309 8.22 -21.43 -5.80
N ALA A 310 8.61 -20.17 -5.57
CA ALA A 310 9.34 -19.76 -4.37
C ALA A 310 8.45 -19.79 -3.11
N PHE A 311 7.21 -19.32 -3.22
CA PHE A 311 6.20 -19.35 -2.16
C PHE A 311 5.99 -20.77 -1.61
N THR A 312 5.88 -21.76 -2.52
CA THR A 312 5.63 -23.15 -2.14
C THR A 312 6.90 -23.95 -1.82
N ASN A 313 8.09 -23.41 -2.09
CA ASN A 313 9.36 -24.07 -1.82
C ASN A 313 9.71 -24.03 -0.31
N LYS A 314 8.92 -24.74 0.50
CA LYS A 314 9.05 -24.81 1.96
C LYS A 314 9.21 -26.27 2.43
N GLY A 315 9.97 -27.07 1.68
CA GLY A 315 10.30 -28.45 2.02
C GLY A 315 9.05 -29.29 2.29
N ARG A 316 8.98 -29.94 3.44
CA ARG A 316 7.84 -30.79 3.83
C ARG A 316 6.48 -30.07 3.86
N TYR A 317 6.47 -28.74 3.96
CA TYR A 317 5.25 -27.93 3.98
C TYR A 317 4.75 -27.55 2.58
N LYS A 318 5.41 -27.98 1.48
CA LYS A 318 5.02 -27.66 0.10
C LYS A 318 3.53 -27.88 -0.17
N LYS A 319 2.97 -29.02 0.28
CA LYS A 319 1.55 -29.34 0.09
C LYS A 319 0.63 -28.35 0.82
N LEU A 320 0.97 -28.00 2.07
CA LEU A 320 0.25 -26.98 2.83
C LEU A 320 0.31 -25.62 2.12
N MET A 321 1.50 -25.20 1.71
CA MET A 321 1.70 -23.93 1.03
C MET A 321 0.91 -23.83 -0.28
N SER A 322 0.84 -24.93 -1.05
CA SER A 322 0.05 -24.98 -2.29
C SER A 322 -1.46 -24.86 -2.04
N SER A 323 -1.95 -25.15 -0.84
CA SER A 323 -3.37 -25.02 -0.48
C SER A 323 -3.75 -23.63 0.00
N ILE A 324 -2.79 -22.73 0.28
CA ILE A 324 -3.06 -21.36 0.75
C ILE A 324 -3.51 -20.49 -0.43
N PRO A 325 -4.67 -19.81 -0.35
CA PRO A 325 -5.05 -18.82 -1.34
C PRO A 325 -4.04 -17.65 -1.37
N VAL A 326 -3.66 -17.21 -2.59
CA VAL A 326 -2.77 -16.04 -2.76
C VAL A 326 -3.41 -15.08 -3.76
N ARG A 327 -3.52 -13.82 -3.40
CA ARG A 327 -4.17 -12.79 -4.21
C ARG A 327 -3.36 -11.50 -4.24
N VAL A 328 -3.45 -10.77 -5.34
CA VAL A 328 -2.94 -9.39 -5.46
C VAL A 328 -4.11 -8.43 -5.28
N ILE A 329 -3.96 -7.44 -4.41
CA ILE A 329 -4.90 -6.31 -4.27
C ILE A 329 -4.66 -5.39 -5.47
N VAL A 330 -5.70 -5.17 -6.29
CA VAL A 330 -5.62 -4.30 -7.48
C VAL A 330 -6.37 -2.98 -7.30
N ASN A 331 -7.07 -2.81 -6.18
CA ASN A 331 -7.71 -1.55 -5.80
C ASN A 331 -6.72 -0.68 -5.01
N ASP A 332 -6.30 0.44 -5.60
CA ASP A 332 -5.39 1.40 -5.00
C ASP A 332 -6.00 2.24 -3.86
N ARG A 333 -7.30 2.07 -3.60
CA ARG A 333 -8.05 2.73 -2.52
C ARG A 333 -8.17 1.87 -1.26
N ALA A 334 -7.50 0.71 -1.20
CA ALA A 334 -7.65 -0.23 -0.07
C ALA A 334 -7.38 0.43 1.29
N ALA A 335 -6.32 1.25 1.41
CA ALA A 335 -6.02 1.98 2.65
C ALA A 335 -7.14 2.99 3.01
N LEU A 336 -7.63 3.75 2.03
CA LEU A 336 -8.71 4.72 2.22
C LEU A 336 -10.01 4.02 2.65
N ILE A 337 -10.36 2.90 2.02
CA ILE A 337 -11.54 2.09 2.36
C ILE A 337 -11.42 1.55 3.80
N GLY A 338 -10.23 1.11 4.20
CA GLY A 338 -9.98 0.65 5.55
C GLY A 338 -10.08 1.76 6.59
N ALA A 339 -9.53 2.92 6.29
CA ALA A 339 -9.70 4.11 7.13
C ALA A 339 -11.20 4.48 7.28
N ALA A 340 -11.97 4.42 6.19
CA ALA A 340 -13.42 4.66 6.23
C ALA A 340 -14.16 3.62 7.10
N ALA A 341 -13.80 2.34 6.98
CA ALA A 341 -14.38 1.28 7.80
C ALA A 341 -14.10 1.48 9.30
N VAL A 342 -12.89 1.94 9.65
CA VAL A 342 -12.54 2.25 11.04
C VAL A 342 -13.28 3.50 11.52
N ALA A 343 -13.34 4.58 10.72
CA ALA A 343 -14.08 5.79 11.05
C ALA A 343 -15.58 5.49 11.30
N ALA A 344 -16.20 4.61 10.48
CA ALA A 344 -17.58 4.18 10.67
C ALA A 344 -17.82 3.43 12.00
N LYS A 345 -16.82 2.66 12.47
CA LYS A 345 -16.89 2.00 13.79
C LYS A 345 -16.77 3.00 14.95
N LEU A 346 -15.97 4.08 14.76
CA LEU A 346 -15.79 5.13 15.77
C LEU A 346 -17.01 6.06 15.88
N ALA A 347 -17.81 6.20 14.81
CA ALA A 347 -18.99 7.03 14.77
C ALA A 347 -20.24 6.37 15.41
N LYS A 348 -20.18 5.08 15.77
CA LYS A 348 -21.23 4.33 16.49
C LYS A 348 -21.19 4.60 17.97
#